data_daf19e2d8e4ab3ed8ca10d353fb1b27c
#
_entry.id   daf19e2d8e4ab3ed8ca10d353fb1b27c
#
_cell.length_a   1.000
_cell.length_b   1.000
_cell.length_c   1.000
_cell.angle_alpha   90.00
_cell.angle_beta   90.00
_cell.angle_gamma   90.00
#
_symmetry.space_group_name_H-M   'P 1'
#
loop_
_entity.id
_entity.type
_entity.pdbx_description
1 polymer ?
#
loop_
_entity_poly.entity_id
_entity_poly.type
_entity_poly.pdbx_seq_one_letter_code
_entity_poly.pdbx_strand_id
1 'polypeptide(L)' 'MKIGDLVKLHSSARRNGKHAGKLGIIVDLDAWENPTVSVDGKVKSFHYSQIEEVIYGGW' A
#
# COMPACT_ATOMS: atom_id res chain seq x y z
N MET A 1 9.27 -4.19 3.05
CA MET A 1 8.19 -4.09 2.03
C MET A 1 8.74 -4.49 0.68
N LYS A 2 8.02 -5.30 -0.06
CA LYS A 2 8.48 -5.74 -1.38
C LYS A 2 7.29 -5.99 -2.31
N ILE A 3 7.56 -6.05 -3.60
CA ILE A 3 6.54 -6.31 -4.61
C ILE A 3 5.87 -7.65 -4.33
N GLY A 4 4.54 -7.65 -4.36
CA GLY A 4 3.72 -8.82 -4.04
C GLY A 4 3.21 -8.85 -2.61
N ASP A 5 3.71 -7.98 -1.73
CA ASP A 5 3.24 -7.92 -0.36
C ASP A 5 1.82 -7.34 -0.30
N LEU A 6 1.01 -7.91 0.58
CA LEU A 6 -0.29 -7.37 0.92
C LEU A 6 -0.09 -6.29 1.98
N VAL A 7 -0.67 -5.13 1.77
CA VAL A 7 -0.55 -4.00 2.70
C VAL A 7 -1.91 -3.45 3.06
N LYS A 8 -2.00 -2.90 4.28
CA LYS A 8 -3.17 -2.18 4.74
C LYS A 8 -2.86 -0.69 4.72
N LEU A 9 -3.70 0.07 4.05
CA LEU A 9 -3.56 1.52 3.98
C LEU A 9 -4.04 2.14 5.29
N HIS A 10 -3.29 3.13 5.77
CA HIS A 10 -3.56 3.74 7.07
C HIS A 10 -4.93 4.42 7.07
N SER A 11 -5.77 4.04 8.02
CA SER A 11 -7.15 4.53 8.10
C SER A 11 -7.24 6.01 8.48
N SER A 12 -6.24 6.52 9.20
CA SER A 12 -6.20 7.91 9.63
C SER A 12 -5.44 8.83 8.66
N ALA A 13 -4.82 8.29 7.62
CA ALA A 13 -4.08 9.09 6.66
C ALA A 13 -5.05 9.79 5.70
N ARG A 14 -5.13 11.11 5.78
CA ARG A 14 -6.01 11.91 4.92
C ARG A 14 -5.75 11.69 3.44
N ARG A 15 -4.49 11.46 3.07
CA ARG A 15 -4.10 11.25 1.67
C ARG A 15 -4.66 9.96 1.07
N ASN A 16 -5.05 9.02 1.89
CA ASN A 16 -5.62 7.77 1.41
C ASN A 16 -7.06 7.95 0.92
N GLY A 17 -7.75 8.98 1.42
CA GLY A 17 -9.10 9.29 1.01
C GLY A 17 -10.03 8.09 1.14
N LYS A 18 -10.71 7.74 0.05
CA LYS A 18 -11.63 6.60 0.03
C LYS A 18 -10.93 5.24 0.14
N HIS A 19 -9.60 5.20 0.01
CA HIS A 19 -8.84 3.96 0.15
C HIS A 19 -8.36 3.72 1.59
N ALA A 20 -8.63 4.65 2.50
CA ALA A 20 -8.21 4.52 3.89
C ALA A 20 -8.75 3.24 4.53
N GLY A 21 -7.88 2.50 5.21
CA GLY A 21 -8.24 1.24 5.86
C GLY A 21 -8.39 0.05 4.95
N LYS A 22 -8.21 0.22 3.65
CA LYS A 22 -8.35 -0.88 2.68
C LYS A 22 -7.05 -1.64 2.50
N LEU A 23 -7.19 -2.86 2.00
CA LEU A 23 -6.04 -3.71 1.66
C LEU A 23 -5.71 -3.57 0.19
N GLY A 24 -4.44 -3.64 -0.12
CA GLY A 24 -3.96 -3.64 -1.50
C GLY A 24 -2.69 -4.45 -1.63
N ILE A 25 -2.24 -4.63 -2.87
CA ILE A 25 -1.03 -5.40 -3.16
C ILE A 25 -0.01 -4.47 -3.80
N ILE A 26 1.23 -4.54 -3.30
CA ILE A 26 2.34 -3.77 -3.85
C ILE A 26 2.70 -4.33 -5.23
N VAL A 27 2.64 -3.47 -6.23
CA VAL A 27 2.99 -3.84 -7.61
C VAL A 27 4.31 -3.21 -8.07
N ASP A 28 4.78 -2.21 -7.35
CA ASP A 28 6.07 -1.58 -7.65
C ASP A 28 6.59 -0.85 -6.41
N LEU A 29 7.88 -0.55 -6.39
CA LEU A 29 8.55 0.22 -5.35
C LEU A 29 9.55 1.16 -6.00
N ASP A 30 9.62 2.40 -5.52
CA ASP A 30 10.64 3.34 -5.97
C ASP A 30 11.95 3.16 -5.17
N ALA A 31 12.95 4.00 -5.46
CA ALA A 31 14.25 3.93 -4.81
C ALA A 31 14.19 4.24 -3.30
N TRP A 32 13.13 4.88 -2.83
CA TRP A 32 12.92 5.22 -1.43
C TRP A 32 11.90 4.31 -0.75
N GLU A 33 11.56 3.19 -1.41
CA GLU A 33 10.60 2.21 -0.92
C GLU A 33 9.17 2.76 -0.76
N ASN A 34 8.83 3.78 -1.54
CA ASN A 34 7.44 4.23 -1.63
C ASN A 34 6.67 3.29 -2.56
N PRO A 35 5.62 2.65 -2.08
CA PRO A 35 4.96 1.62 -2.86
C PRO A 35 3.95 2.16 -3.86
N THR A 36 3.85 1.48 -4.98
CA THR A 36 2.71 1.59 -5.88
C THR A 36 1.81 0.40 -5.57
N VAL A 37 0.58 0.67 -5.21
CA VAL A 37 -0.34 -0.34 -4.68
C VAL A 37 -1.56 -0.47 -5.57
N SER A 38 -1.94 -1.71 -5.86
CA SER A 38 -3.21 -2.03 -6.51
C SER A 38 -4.28 -2.18 -5.44
N VAL A 39 -5.24 -1.27 -5.45
CA VAL A 39 -6.35 -1.22 -4.49
C VAL A 39 -7.62 -0.81 -5.20
N ASP A 40 -8.73 -1.49 -4.91
CA ASP A 40 -10.03 -1.24 -5.55
C ASP A 40 -9.98 -1.32 -7.08
N GLY A 41 -9.15 -2.20 -7.62
CA GLY A 41 -8.97 -2.34 -9.06
C GLY A 41 -8.19 -1.22 -9.73
N LYS A 42 -7.56 -0.35 -8.95
CA LYS A 42 -6.76 0.77 -9.45
C LYS A 42 -5.35 0.70 -8.89
N VAL A 43 -4.40 1.19 -9.67
CA VAL A 43 -2.99 1.27 -9.28
C VAL A 43 -2.68 2.72 -8.92
N LYS A 44 -2.13 2.93 -7.72
CA LYS A 44 -1.84 4.27 -7.22
C LYS A 44 -0.56 4.25 -6.39
N SER A 45 0.24 5.33 -6.49
CA SER A 45 1.45 5.50 -5.68
C SER A 45 1.11 6.07 -4.31
N PHE A 46 1.74 5.53 -3.28
CA PHE A 46 1.58 6.00 -1.90
C PHE A 46 2.95 6.26 -1.30
N HIS A 47 2.99 7.15 -0.32
CA HIS A 47 4.17 7.30 0.53
C HIS A 47 4.19 6.15 1.54
N TYR A 48 5.39 5.67 1.92
CA TYR A 48 5.48 4.55 2.86
C TYR A 48 4.76 4.83 4.19
N SER A 49 4.67 6.10 4.60
CA SER A 49 3.96 6.49 5.83
C SER A 49 2.44 6.32 5.73
N GLN A 50 1.91 6.12 4.53
CA GLN A 50 0.48 5.89 4.33
C GLN A 50 0.11 4.42 4.50
N ILE A 51 1.10 3.56 4.69
CA ILE A 51 0.92 2.13 4.94
C ILE A 51 0.91 1.90 6.44
N GLU A 52 -0.18 1.33 6.95
CA GLU A 52 -0.31 1.01 8.38
C GLU A 52 0.40 -0.29 8.72
N GLU A 53 0.30 -1.27 7.84
CA GLU A 53 0.75 -2.62 8.13
C GLU A 53 1.10 -3.35 6.84
N VAL A 54 2.17 -4.13 6.87
CA VAL A 54 2.52 -5.05 5.79
C VAL A 54 2.14 -6.45 6.26
N ILE A 55 1.25 -7.11 5.50
CA ILE A 55 0.83 -8.47 5.78
C ILE A 55 1.61 -9.36 4.83
N TYR A 56 2.55 -10.11 5.36
CA TYR A 56 3.40 -10.95 4.51
C TYR A 56 2.58 -12.07 3.89
N GLY A 57 2.58 -12.09 2.57
CA GLY A 57 2.05 -13.19 1.81
C GLY A 57 3.06 -14.34 1.69
N GLY A 58 4.04 -14.36 2.53
CA GLY A 58 5.15 -15.30 2.47
C GLY A 58 4.76 -16.66 3.00
N TRP A 59 4.38 -17.47 2.12
CA TRP A 59 4.11 -18.87 2.34
C TRP A 59 5.31 -19.71 1.93
#